data_999d1a1cbe49c1a8aeb43b69bca6083d
#
_entry.id   999d1a1cbe49c1a8aeb43b69bca6083d
#
_cell.length_a   1.000
_cell.length_b   1.000
_cell.length_c   1.000
_cell.angle_alpha   90.00
_cell.angle_beta   90.00
_cell.angle_gamma   90.00
#
_symmetry.space_group_name_H-M   'P 1'
#
loop_
_entity.id
_entity.type
_entity.pdbx_description
1 polymer ?
#
loop_
_entity_poly.entity_id
_entity_poly.type
_entity_poly.pdbx_seq_one_letter_code
_entity_poly.pdbx_strand_id
1 'polypeptide(L)'
;RHGKKEDFMAVMADYLTGTNQLEAASTFYNQLIDIDPYNASYWVGLAKCRFAAEDCEKAIEACDFALAADDKCGEAYAYRGHSYFYLNNSDAAIEDYKKAIKYKALPPEMGYMFLGLTYSNKEAWKEADDYYQRVIDRFIEEGLGNSPLLIDTYTNKAVAASRLGKYEEAHQLCKKAIAIQPDDPAIYLAEGKLYIQENQKKKAVKSFDKALTMEPSAEMWYMVASAYSDAEYLYQAKLCFQEAYRIDPNYADIAEKLSVLSLMHNEIDDFFKYNNESEHPISEDIILDLLSRPNQTEEGEQMLREVWERMKKEKGNN
;
A
#
# COMPACT_ATOMS: atom_id res chain seq x y z
N ARG A 1 -29.13 29.70 22.96
CA ARG A 1 -27.79 29.52 23.62
C ARG A 1 -27.18 28.15 23.35
N HIS A 2 -27.96 27.06 23.23
CA HIS A 2 -27.41 25.71 22.96
C HIS A 2 -26.80 25.61 21.54
N GLY A 3 -27.49 26.03 20.48
CA GLY A 3 -26.98 25.96 19.11
C GLY A 3 -25.63 26.64 18.87
N LYS A 4 -25.40 27.82 19.51
CA LYS A 4 -24.08 28.50 19.39
C LYS A 4 -22.93 27.72 20.02
N LYS A 5 -23.19 26.87 21.03
CA LYS A 5 -22.16 26.03 21.64
C LYS A 5 -21.83 24.84 20.75
N GLU A 6 -22.86 24.23 20.16
CA GLU A 6 -22.70 23.10 19.20
C GLU A 6 -21.95 23.56 17.97
N ASP A 7 -22.33 24.71 17.37
CA ASP A 7 -21.62 25.29 16.23
C ASP A 7 -20.13 25.53 16.52
N PHE A 8 -19.83 26.08 17.71
CA PHE A 8 -18.46 26.31 18.13
C PHE A 8 -17.69 24.99 18.30
N MET A 9 -18.30 23.97 18.90
CA MET A 9 -17.69 22.67 19.11
C MET A 9 -17.42 21.99 17.78
N ALA A 10 -18.33 22.06 16.80
CA ALA A 10 -18.15 21.50 15.46
C ALA A 10 -16.97 22.18 14.73
N VAL A 11 -16.93 23.52 14.72
CA VAL A 11 -15.83 24.27 14.12
C VAL A 11 -14.48 23.94 14.77
N MET A 12 -14.46 23.80 16.10
CA MET A 12 -13.24 23.41 16.81
C MET A 12 -12.81 22.00 16.49
N ALA A 13 -13.74 21.05 16.39
CA ALA A 13 -13.46 19.67 16.01
C ALA A 13 -12.87 19.60 14.60
N ASP A 14 -13.46 20.31 13.63
CA ASP A 14 -12.96 20.38 12.27
C ASP A 14 -11.56 21.02 12.20
N TYR A 15 -11.33 22.10 12.93
CA TYR A 15 -10.01 22.75 13.02
C TYR A 15 -8.94 21.79 13.60
N LEU A 16 -9.28 21.11 14.69
CA LEU A 16 -8.36 20.16 15.34
C LEU A 16 -8.06 18.95 14.44
N THR A 17 -9.04 18.48 13.69
CA THR A 17 -8.85 17.43 12.67
C THR A 17 -7.87 17.92 11.59
N GLY A 18 -8.07 19.12 11.06
CA GLY A 18 -7.22 19.74 10.05
C GLY A 18 -5.78 20.01 10.53
N THR A 19 -5.58 20.19 11.84
CA THR A 19 -4.26 20.39 12.46
C THR A 19 -3.67 19.12 13.08
N ASN A 20 -4.23 17.95 12.74
CA ASN A 20 -3.80 16.62 13.19
C ASN A 20 -3.82 16.41 14.71
N GLN A 21 -4.67 17.17 15.44
CA GLN A 21 -4.91 17.00 16.87
C GLN A 21 -6.08 16.02 17.10
N LEU A 22 -5.91 14.78 16.66
CA LEU A 22 -6.98 13.79 16.44
C LEU A 22 -7.71 13.38 17.73
N GLU A 23 -6.99 13.25 18.86
CA GLU A 23 -7.61 12.90 20.15
C GLU A 23 -8.53 14.01 20.66
N ALA A 24 -8.06 15.26 20.59
CA ALA A 24 -8.86 16.41 20.97
C ALA A 24 -10.07 16.58 20.05
N ALA A 25 -9.89 16.42 18.74
CA ALA A 25 -10.99 16.44 17.77
C ALA A 25 -12.04 15.36 18.07
N SER A 26 -11.60 14.13 18.31
CA SER A 26 -12.47 13.00 18.67
C SER A 26 -13.28 13.26 19.94
N THR A 27 -12.68 13.95 20.93
CA THR A 27 -13.39 14.33 22.15
C THR A 27 -14.54 15.29 21.86
N PHE A 28 -14.33 16.30 21.00
CA PHE A 28 -15.39 17.21 20.58
C PHE A 28 -16.49 16.52 19.79
N TYR A 29 -16.12 15.63 18.82
CA TYR A 29 -17.14 14.87 18.07
C TYR A 29 -17.95 13.95 18.98
N ASN A 30 -17.34 13.28 19.95
CA ASN A 30 -18.09 12.47 20.93
C ASN A 30 -19.08 13.32 21.74
N GLN A 31 -18.68 14.51 22.20
CA GLN A 31 -19.60 15.42 22.89
C GLN A 31 -20.76 15.91 22.00
N LEU A 32 -20.50 16.13 20.71
CA LEU A 32 -21.53 16.50 19.73
C LEU A 32 -22.48 15.33 19.46
N ILE A 33 -21.97 14.12 19.37
CA ILE A 33 -22.76 12.88 19.23
C ILE A 33 -23.63 12.65 20.48
N ASP A 34 -23.13 12.92 21.69
CA ASP A 34 -23.93 12.85 22.93
C ASP A 34 -25.10 13.84 22.92
N ILE A 35 -24.97 14.97 22.23
CA ILE A 35 -26.04 16.00 22.10
C ILE A 35 -27.05 15.57 21.02
N ASP A 36 -26.56 15.18 19.84
CA ASP A 36 -27.40 14.73 18.70
C ASP A 36 -26.79 13.50 18.02
N PRO A 37 -27.17 12.29 18.48
CA PRO A 37 -26.66 11.04 17.91
C PRO A 37 -27.18 10.72 16.50
N TYR A 38 -28.18 11.47 16.03
CA TYR A 38 -28.74 11.29 14.68
C TYR A 38 -28.11 12.21 13.64
N ASN A 39 -27.16 13.04 14.03
CA ASN A 39 -26.43 13.88 13.09
C ASN A 39 -25.28 13.10 12.43
N ALA A 40 -25.49 12.66 11.19
CA ALA A 40 -24.53 11.90 10.44
C ALA A 40 -23.15 12.60 10.30
N SER A 41 -23.13 13.95 10.23
CA SER A 41 -21.89 14.72 10.08
C SER A 41 -20.95 14.58 11.28
N TYR A 42 -21.49 14.43 12.49
CA TYR A 42 -20.68 14.25 13.69
C TYR A 42 -19.98 12.88 13.70
N TRP A 43 -20.70 11.85 13.29
CA TRP A 43 -20.13 10.51 13.11
C TRP A 43 -19.08 10.47 11.98
N VAL A 44 -19.32 11.19 10.88
CA VAL A 44 -18.32 11.34 9.80
C VAL A 44 -17.07 12.04 10.31
N GLY A 45 -17.22 13.10 11.10
CA GLY A 45 -16.09 13.79 11.73
C GLY A 45 -15.27 12.86 12.62
N LEU A 46 -15.93 12.05 13.45
CA LEU A 46 -15.26 11.03 14.26
C LEU A 46 -14.57 9.98 13.38
N ALA A 47 -15.22 9.51 12.31
CA ALA A 47 -14.63 8.57 11.36
C ALA A 47 -13.35 9.12 10.70
N LYS A 48 -13.36 10.40 10.30
CA LYS A 48 -12.16 11.09 9.78
C LYS A 48 -11.01 11.07 10.77
N CYS A 49 -11.27 11.35 12.05
CA CYS A 49 -10.25 11.30 13.09
C CYS A 49 -9.70 9.89 13.29
N ARG A 50 -10.57 8.87 13.33
CA ARG A 50 -10.18 7.47 13.50
C ARG A 50 -9.35 6.97 12.31
N PHE A 51 -9.79 7.29 11.10
CA PHE A 51 -9.05 6.96 9.88
C PHE A 51 -7.66 7.61 9.85
N ALA A 52 -7.57 8.91 10.20
CA ALA A 52 -6.30 9.62 10.29
C ALA A 52 -5.37 9.10 11.40
N ALA A 53 -5.93 8.49 12.44
CA ALA A 53 -5.20 7.78 13.49
C ALA A 53 -4.90 6.31 13.13
N GLU A 54 -5.12 5.91 11.87
CA GLU A 54 -4.92 4.55 11.33
C GLU A 54 -5.79 3.46 12.00
N ASP A 55 -6.80 3.85 12.78
CA ASP A 55 -7.77 2.96 13.42
C ASP A 55 -8.95 2.71 12.46
N CYS A 56 -8.69 1.91 11.42
CA CYS A 56 -9.64 1.67 10.34
C CYS A 56 -10.91 0.96 10.82
N GLU A 57 -10.83 0.05 11.80
CA GLU A 57 -12.00 -0.65 12.34
C GLU A 57 -12.96 0.33 13.03
N LYS A 58 -12.46 1.23 13.89
CA LYS A 58 -13.30 2.24 14.53
C LYS A 58 -13.77 3.33 13.58
N ALA A 59 -13.03 3.58 12.49
CA ALA A 59 -13.50 4.45 11.42
C ALA A 59 -14.71 3.84 10.71
N ILE A 60 -14.70 2.54 10.44
CA ILE A 60 -15.84 1.80 9.87
C ILE A 60 -17.05 1.87 10.79
N GLU A 61 -16.89 1.59 12.09
CA GLU A 61 -17.96 1.65 13.07
C GLU A 61 -18.63 3.06 13.08
N ALA A 62 -17.84 4.12 13.11
CA ALA A 62 -18.36 5.48 13.07
C ALA A 62 -19.09 5.78 11.75
N CYS A 63 -18.59 5.29 10.61
CA CYS A 63 -19.28 5.40 9.33
C CYS A 63 -20.62 4.63 9.31
N ASP A 64 -20.68 3.46 9.95
CA ASP A 64 -21.91 2.68 10.05
C ASP A 64 -22.98 3.43 10.84
N PHE A 65 -22.63 4.11 11.93
CA PHE A 65 -23.54 4.99 12.66
C PHE A 65 -23.99 6.20 11.80
N ALA A 66 -23.05 6.83 11.06
CA ALA A 66 -23.41 7.89 10.14
C ALA A 66 -24.41 7.43 9.08
N LEU A 67 -24.25 6.24 8.53
CA LEU A 67 -25.13 5.66 7.51
C LEU A 67 -26.46 5.17 8.09
N ALA A 68 -26.49 4.80 9.37
CA ALA A 68 -27.74 4.52 10.07
C ALA A 68 -28.57 5.80 10.29
N ALA A 69 -27.92 6.95 10.45
CA ALA A 69 -28.58 8.24 10.57
C ALA A 69 -29.00 8.83 9.19
N ASP A 70 -28.11 8.69 8.18
CA ASP A 70 -28.38 9.10 6.78
C ASP A 70 -27.78 8.09 5.81
N ASP A 71 -28.63 7.25 5.19
CA ASP A 71 -28.24 6.23 4.23
C ASP A 71 -27.66 6.76 2.91
N LYS A 72 -27.71 8.08 2.70
CA LYS A 72 -27.17 8.79 1.55
C LYS A 72 -25.93 9.62 1.88
N CYS A 73 -25.41 9.50 3.10
CA CYS A 73 -24.19 10.20 3.51
C CYS A 73 -22.99 9.72 2.69
N GLY A 74 -22.71 10.43 1.61
CA GLY A 74 -21.63 10.08 0.67
C GLY A 74 -20.23 10.09 1.31
N GLU A 75 -19.97 11.02 2.25
CA GLU A 75 -18.70 11.08 2.97
C GLU A 75 -18.47 9.84 3.86
N ALA A 76 -19.53 9.33 4.50
CA ALA A 76 -19.44 8.10 5.27
C ALA A 76 -19.05 6.91 4.37
N TYR A 77 -19.63 6.81 3.17
CA TYR A 77 -19.22 5.80 2.18
C TYR A 77 -17.76 6.00 1.75
N ALA A 78 -17.30 7.24 1.52
CA ALA A 78 -15.92 7.50 1.12
C ALA A 78 -14.92 7.03 2.19
N TYR A 79 -15.10 7.44 3.45
CA TYR A 79 -14.19 7.06 4.55
C TYR A 79 -14.27 5.58 4.91
N ARG A 80 -15.45 4.97 4.84
CA ARG A 80 -15.59 3.54 5.03
C ARG A 80 -14.93 2.75 3.89
N GLY A 81 -15.08 3.20 2.66
CA GLY A 81 -14.37 2.66 1.49
C GLY A 81 -12.86 2.73 1.64
N HIS A 82 -12.32 3.88 2.09
CA HIS A 82 -10.88 4.01 2.38
C HIS A 82 -10.44 3.04 3.48
N SER A 83 -11.20 2.92 4.57
CA SER A 83 -10.89 1.99 5.66
C SER A 83 -10.91 0.53 5.20
N TYR A 84 -11.89 0.13 4.41
CA TYR A 84 -11.93 -1.21 3.82
C TYR A 84 -10.77 -1.46 2.85
N PHE A 85 -10.36 -0.45 2.08
CA PHE A 85 -9.20 -0.55 1.19
C PHE A 85 -7.92 -0.85 1.98
N TYR A 86 -7.66 -0.11 3.06
CA TYR A 86 -6.50 -0.35 3.93
C TYR A 86 -6.53 -1.70 4.65
N LEU A 87 -7.71 -2.20 4.97
CA LEU A 87 -7.91 -3.54 5.56
C LEU A 87 -7.95 -4.65 4.51
N ASN A 88 -7.61 -4.38 3.24
CA ASN A 88 -7.65 -5.32 2.12
C ASN A 88 -9.03 -5.95 1.85
N ASN A 89 -10.11 -5.33 2.34
CA ASN A 89 -11.47 -5.73 2.01
C ASN A 89 -11.95 -5.03 0.72
N SER A 90 -11.37 -5.46 -0.39
CA SER A 90 -11.56 -4.81 -1.69
C SER A 90 -13.02 -4.81 -2.16
N ASP A 91 -13.81 -5.86 -1.89
CA ASP A 91 -15.20 -5.92 -2.34
C ASP A 91 -16.07 -4.87 -1.65
N ALA A 92 -15.93 -4.72 -0.34
CA ALA A 92 -16.63 -3.69 0.41
C ALA A 92 -16.17 -2.27 0.01
N ALA A 93 -14.86 -2.07 -0.22
CA ALA A 93 -14.33 -0.79 -0.69
C ALA A 93 -14.91 -0.39 -2.05
N ILE A 94 -15.00 -1.31 -3.01
CA ILE A 94 -15.58 -1.07 -4.34
C ILE A 94 -17.03 -0.59 -4.24
N GLU A 95 -17.85 -1.26 -3.44
CA GLU A 95 -19.27 -0.89 -3.26
C GLU A 95 -19.40 0.49 -2.63
N ASP A 96 -18.61 0.79 -1.63
CA ASP A 96 -18.63 2.08 -0.96
C ASP A 96 -18.11 3.22 -1.84
N TYR A 97 -17.03 3.04 -2.61
CA TYR A 97 -16.58 4.05 -3.57
C TYR A 97 -17.62 4.36 -4.65
N LYS A 98 -18.32 3.35 -5.18
CA LYS A 98 -19.42 3.56 -6.12
C LYS A 98 -20.53 4.42 -5.52
N LYS A 99 -20.87 4.19 -4.24
CA LYS A 99 -21.88 4.99 -3.53
C LYS A 99 -21.36 6.41 -3.22
N ALA A 100 -20.10 6.56 -2.84
CA ALA A 100 -19.48 7.87 -2.62
C ALA A 100 -19.50 8.75 -3.89
N ILE A 101 -19.22 8.16 -5.06
CA ILE A 101 -19.34 8.83 -6.36
C ILE A 101 -20.82 9.18 -6.63
N LYS A 102 -21.74 8.23 -6.44
CA LYS A 102 -23.16 8.42 -6.67
C LYS A 102 -23.75 9.56 -5.84
N TYR A 103 -23.34 9.67 -4.58
CA TYR A 103 -23.79 10.72 -3.66
C TYR A 103 -22.88 11.98 -3.68
N LYS A 104 -22.00 12.08 -4.70
CA LYS A 104 -21.17 13.28 -4.97
C LYS A 104 -20.23 13.67 -3.81
N ALA A 105 -19.81 12.72 -2.99
CA ALA A 105 -18.83 12.95 -1.95
C ALA A 105 -17.39 12.89 -2.47
N LEU A 106 -17.17 12.23 -3.61
CA LEU A 106 -15.90 12.20 -4.32
C LEU A 106 -16.08 12.78 -5.73
N PRO A 107 -15.15 13.63 -6.20
CA PRO A 107 -15.05 13.95 -7.63
C PRO A 107 -14.93 12.66 -8.44
N PRO A 108 -15.60 12.54 -9.59
CA PRO A 108 -15.60 11.28 -10.36
C PRO A 108 -14.21 10.75 -10.68
N GLU A 109 -13.28 11.62 -11.06
CA GLU A 109 -11.89 11.26 -11.39
C GLU A 109 -11.16 10.67 -10.18
N MET A 110 -11.36 11.20 -8.97
CA MET A 110 -10.80 10.62 -7.75
C MET A 110 -11.46 9.28 -7.40
N GLY A 111 -12.78 9.22 -7.50
CA GLY A 111 -13.51 7.98 -7.24
C GLY A 111 -13.12 6.86 -8.21
N TYR A 112 -12.93 7.17 -9.49
CA TYR A 112 -12.43 6.21 -10.48
C TYR A 112 -10.99 5.78 -10.20
N MET A 113 -10.14 6.71 -9.73
CA MET A 113 -8.77 6.35 -9.32
C MET A 113 -8.78 5.33 -8.16
N PHE A 114 -9.58 5.57 -7.10
CA PHE A 114 -9.70 4.63 -5.99
C PHE A 114 -10.28 3.26 -6.43
N LEU A 115 -11.25 3.25 -7.34
CA LEU A 115 -11.76 2.01 -7.92
C LEU A 115 -10.67 1.27 -8.71
N GLY A 116 -9.91 1.99 -9.54
CA GLY A 116 -8.78 1.42 -10.27
C GLY A 116 -7.74 0.78 -9.36
N LEU A 117 -7.34 1.48 -8.30
CA LEU A 117 -6.41 0.97 -7.29
C LEU A 117 -6.97 -0.27 -6.58
N THR A 118 -8.25 -0.24 -6.21
CA THR A 118 -8.90 -1.38 -5.52
C THR A 118 -9.00 -2.61 -6.42
N TYR A 119 -9.31 -2.43 -7.69
CA TYR A 119 -9.30 -3.53 -8.67
C TYR A 119 -7.88 -4.04 -8.93
N SER A 120 -6.86 -3.16 -8.92
CA SER A 120 -5.45 -3.57 -9.00
C SER A 120 -5.05 -4.45 -7.82
N ASN A 121 -5.47 -4.11 -6.59
CA ASN A 121 -5.22 -4.93 -5.39
C ASN A 121 -5.89 -6.31 -5.47
N LYS A 122 -7.01 -6.42 -6.19
CA LYS A 122 -7.66 -7.71 -6.51
C LYS A 122 -7.02 -8.46 -7.68
N GLU A 123 -6.00 -7.90 -8.29
CA GLU A 123 -5.43 -8.38 -9.56
C GLU A 123 -6.46 -8.46 -10.71
N ALA A 124 -7.55 -7.73 -10.61
CA ALA A 124 -8.57 -7.58 -11.64
C ALA A 124 -8.12 -6.50 -12.64
N TRP A 125 -7.07 -6.82 -13.40
CA TRP A 125 -6.31 -5.85 -14.21
C TRP A 125 -7.13 -5.22 -15.32
N LYS A 126 -8.14 -5.93 -15.85
CA LYS A 126 -9.01 -5.41 -16.91
C LYS A 126 -9.93 -4.30 -16.38
N GLU A 127 -10.54 -4.52 -15.23
CA GLU A 127 -11.37 -3.54 -14.55
C GLU A 127 -10.53 -2.35 -14.09
N ALA A 128 -9.34 -2.60 -13.56
CA ALA A 128 -8.40 -1.54 -13.19
C ALA A 128 -8.05 -0.65 -14.39
N ASP A 129 -7.67 -1.25 -15.52
CA ASP A 129 -7.35 -0.55 -16.79
C ASP A 129 -8.53 0.33 -17.26
N ASP A 130 -9.76 -0.19 -17.20
CA ASP A 130 -10.98 0.54 -17.57
C ASP A 130 -11.22 1.76 -16.65
N TYR A 131 -11.08 1.60 -15.34
CA TYR A 131 -11.26 2.72 -14.42
C TYR A 131 -10.16 3.78 -14.55
N TYR A 132 -8.90 3.41 -14.75
CA TYR A 132 -7.84 4.37 -15.04
C TYR A 132 -8.08 5.10 -16.37
N GLN A 133 -8.61 4.41 -17.39
CA GLN A 133 -8.99 5.07 -18.64
C GLN A 133 -10.07 6.12 -18.40
N ARG A 134 -11.07 5.84 -17.58
CA ARG A 134 -12.12 6.82 -17.22
C ARG A 134 -11.55 8.05 -16.53
N VAL A 135 -10.51 7.91 -15.69
CA VAL A 135 -9.80 9.07 -15.10
C VAL A 135 -9.19 9.92 -16.23
N ILE A 136 -8.45 9.29 -17.15
CA ILE A 136 -7.81 9.99 -18.27
C ILE A 136 -8.85 10.71 -19.13
N ASP A 137 -9.97 10.04 -19.46
CA ASP A 137 -11.05 10.63 -20.27
C ASP A 137 -11.64 11.86 -19.58
N ARG A 138 -11.85 11.83 -18.26
CA ARG A 138 -12.31 12.98 -17.48
C ARG A 138 -11.34 14.15 -17.56
N PHE A 139 -10.02 13.90 -17.44
CA PHE A 139 -9.01 14.96 -17.58
C PHE A 139 -9.02 15.60 -18.97
N ILE A 140 -9.27 14.82 -20.02
CA ILE A 140 -9.37 15.32 -21.39
C ILE A 140 -10.66 16.12 -21.59
N GLU A 141 -11.82 15.56 -21.20
CA GLU A 141 -13.13 16.14 -21.39
C GLU A 141 -13.33 17.46 -20.63
N GLU A 142 -12.87 17.51 -19.41
CA GLU A 142 -13.01 18.67 -18.52
C GLU A 142 -11.86 19.68 -18.64
N GLY A 143 -10.83 19.34 -19.42
CA GLY A 143 -9.67 20.20 -19.57
C GLY A 143 -8.92 20.49 -18.28
N LEU A 144 -8.84 19.48 -17.36
CA LEU A 144 -8.27 19.65 -16.03
C LEU A 144 -6.75 19.88 -16.02
N GLY A 145 -6.10 19.79 -17.19
CA GLY A 145 -4.66 20.00 -17.33
C GLY A 145 -3.82 18.87 -16.70
N ASN A 146 -2.54 19.16 -16.48
CA ASN A 146 -1.63 18.24 -15.84
C ASN A 146 -1.77 18.34 -14.31
N SER A 147 -1.91 17.20 -13.66
CA SER A 147 -1.99 17.13 -12.19
C SER A 147 -1.28 15.87 -11.69
N PRO A 148 -0.90 15.81 -10.39
CA PRO A 148 -0.36 14.60 -9.80
C PRO A 148 -1.28 13.39 -10.02
N LEU A 149 -2.59 13.55 -9.88
CA LEU A 149 -3.56 12.47 -10.11
C LEU A 149 -3.48 11.89 -11.53
N LEU A 150 -3.27 12.72 -12.55
CA LEU A 150 -3.12 12.25 -13.93
C LEU A 150 -1.82 11.46 -14.12
N ILE A 151 -0.73 11.93 -13.51
CA ILE A 151 0.57 11.25 -13.55
C ILE A 151 0.47 9.88 -12.88
N ASP A 152 -0.08 9.83 -11.66
CA ASP A 152 -0.34 8.58 -10.94
C ASP A 152 -1.23 7.64 -11.75
N THR A 153 -2.23 8.19 -12.45
CA THR A 153 -3.12 7.40 -13.30
C THR A 153 -2.37 6.79 -14.47
N TYR A 154 -1.51 7.55 -15.17
CA TYR A 154 -0.68 6.99 -16.25
C TYR A 154 0.24 5.88 -15.73
N THR A 155 0.85 6.07 -14.57
CA THR A 155 1.77 5.11 -13.97
C THR A 155 1.04 3.82 -13.56
N ASN A 156 -0.10 3.93 -12.87
CA ASN A 156 -0.88 2.77 -12.45
C ASN A 156 -1.53 2.05 -13.65
N LYS A 157 -2.02 2.80 -14.65
CA LYS A 157 -2.53 2.21 -15.89
C LYS A 157 -1.43 1.48 -16.66
N ALA A 158 -0.19 1.99 -16.67
CA ALA A 158 0.94 1.30 -17.29
C ALA A 158 1.20 -0.07 -16.62
N VAL A 159 1.11 -0.14 -15.29
CA VAL A 159 1.21 -1.42 -14.57
C VAL A 159 0.08 -2.36 -14.97
N ALA A 160 -1.18 -1.90 -14.97
CA ALA A 160 -2.31 -2.73 -15.37
C ALA A 160 -2.20 -3.21 -16.83
N ALA A 161 -1.81 -2.34 -17.75
CA ALA A 161 -1.58 -2.68 -19.15
C ALA A 161 -0.49 -3.75 -19.31
N SER A 162 0.61 -3.64 -18.56
CA SER A 162 1.68 -4.62 -18.59
C SER A 162 1.23 -5.99 -18.08
N ARG A 163 0.42 -6.03 -17.03
CA ARG A 163 -0.18 -7.27 -16.52
C ARG A 163 -1.14 -7.93 -17.52
N LEU A 164 -1.73 -7.12 -18.41
CA LEU A 164 -2.57 -7.59 -19.53
C LEU A 164 -1.74 -7.96 -20.78
N GLY A 165 -0.41 -7.87 -20.74
CA GLY A 165 0.47 -8.12 -21.88
C GLY A 165 0.51 -7.00 -22.93
N LYS A 166 -0.09 -5.83 -22.63
CA LYS A 166 -0.14 -4.65 -23.50
C LYS A 166 1.12 -3.77 -23.32
N TYR A 167 2.30 -4.33 -23.53
CA TYR A 167 3.57 -3.67 -23.20
C TYR A 167 3.80 -2.36 -23.94
N GLU A 168 3.44 -2.28 -25.23
CA GLU A 168 3.59 -1.02 -26.00
C GLU A 168 2.72 0.11 -25.41
N GLU A 169 1.47 -0.18 -25.02
CA GLU A 169 0.61 0.78 -24.34
C GLU A 169 1.23 1.22 -23.02
N ALA A 170 1.75 0.28 -22.22
CA ALA A 170 2.40 0.56 -20.95
C ALA A 170 3.60 1.50 -21.10
N HIS A 171 4.46 1.28 -22.09
CA HIS A 171 5.58 2.18 -22.42
C HIS A 171 5.13 3.58 -22.84
N GLN A 172 4.05 3.69 -23.64
CA GLN A 172 3.52 4.99 -24.03
C GLN A 172 2.96 5.77 -22.82
N LEU A 173 2.34 5.07 -21.88
CA LEU A 173 1.84 5.68 -20.65
C LEU A 173 2.98 6.19 -19.76
N CYS A 174 4.04 5.39 -19.57
CA CYS A 174 5.24 5.84 -18.85
C CYS A 174 5.87 7.09 -19.52
N LYS A 175 5.98 7.10 -20.86
CA LYS A 175 6.47 8.29 -21.59
C LYS A 175 5.61 9.52 -21.37
N LYS A 176 4.28 9.37 -21.31
CA LYS A 176 3.36 10.49 -21.01
C LYS A 176 3.58 11.01 -19.60
N ALA A 177 3.73 10.14 -18.61
CA ALA A 177 4.03 10.53 -17.23
C ALA A 177 5.38 11.27 -17.13
N ILE A 178 6.45 10.72 -17.73
CA ILE A 178 7.79 11.35 -17.77
C ILE A 178 7.75 12.74 -18.47
N ALA A 179 6.94 12.90 -19.52
CA ALA A 179 6.82 14.18 -20.22
C ALA A 179 6.19 15.27 -19.35
N ILE A 180 5.33 14.89 -18.39
CA ILE A 180 4.71 15.83 -17.46
C ILE A 180 5.63 16.10 -16.28
N GLN A 181 6.19 15.06 -15.68
CA GLN A 181 7.02 15.13 -14.47
C GLN A 181 8.26 14.23 -14.60
N PRO A 182 9.34 14.74 -15.19
CA PRO A 182 10.55 13.94 -15.43
C PRO A 182 11.35 13.64 -14.18
N ASP A 183 11.04 14.29 -13.05
CA ASP A 183 11.76 14.18 -11.78
C ASP A 183 11.02 13.30 -10.75
N ASP A 184 10.02 12.54 -11.17
CA ASP A 184 9.26 11.66 -10.29
C ASP A 184 9.88 10.25 -10.27
N PRO A 185 10.46 9.80 -9.14
CA PRO A 185 11.10 8.50 -9.04
C PRO A 185 10.12 7.33 -9.21
N ALA A 186 8.83 7.51 -8.82
CA ALA A 186 7.81 6.47 -8.94
C ALA A 186 7.57 6.05 -10.40
N ILE A 187 7.69 6.99 -11.36
CA ILE A 187 7.53 6.68 -12.78
C ILE A 187 8.65 5.76 -13.27
N TYR A 188 9.89 6.00 -12.85
CA TYR A 188 11.03 5.15 -13.21
C TYR A 188 11.01 3.79 -12.51
N LEU A 189 10.46 3.73 -11.30
CA LEU A 189 10.18 2.46 -10.62
C LEU A 189 9.18 1.63 -11.45
N ALA A 190 8.08 2.25 -11.90
CA ALA A 190 7.08 1.58 -12.74
C ALA A 190 7.66 1.15 -14.09
N GLU A 191 8.45 1.98 -14.74
CA GLU A 191 9.16 1.66 -15.98
C GLU A 191 10.14 0.49 -15.78
N GLY A 192 10.88 0.47 -14.68
CA GLY A 192 11.76 -0.64 -14.31
C GLY A 192 11.01 -1.95 -14.11
N LYS A 193 9.87 -1.91 -13.42
CA LYS A 193 8.97 -3.08 -13.27
C LYS A 193 8.47 -3.59 -14.62
N LEU A 194 8.11 -2.70 -15.54
CA LEU A 194 7.70 -3.05 -16.89
C LEU A 194 8.82 -3.77 -17.66
N TYR A 195 10.03 -3.23 -17.65
CA TYR A 195 11.19 -3.87 -18.29
C TYR A 195 11.57 -5.23 -17.69
N ILE A 196 11.40 -5.40 -16.38
CA ILE A 196 11.60 -6.71 -15.72
C ILE A 196 10.61 -7.74 -16.26
N GLN A 197 9.32 -7.39 -16.38
CA GLN A 197 8.30 -8.30 -16.92
C GLN A 197 8.57 -8.70 -18.37
N GLU A 198 9.16 -7.81 -19.16
CA GLU A 198 9.60 -8.09 -20.52
C GLU A 198 10.95 -8.82 -20.61
N ASN A 199 11.53 -9.22 -19.47
CA ASN A 199 12.86 -9.83 -19.39
C ASN A 199 13.99 -8.93 -19.95
N GLN A 200 13.78 -7.60 -19.95
CA GLN A 200 14.74 -6.59 -20.42
C GLN A 200 15.61 -6.07 -19.26
N LYS A 201 16.29 -6.96 -18.55
CA LYS A 201 17.02 -6.68 -17.30
C LYS A 201 17.93 -5.44 -17.35
N LYS A 202 18.68 -5.25 -18.45
CA LYS A 202 19.59 -4.08 -18.59
C LYS A 202 18.85 -2.74 -18.58
N LYS A 203 17.65 -2.70 -19.17
CA LYS A 203 16.83 -1.48 -19.16
C LYS A 203 16.17 -1.28 -17.81
N ALA A 204 15.70 -2.36 -17.18
CA ALA A 204 15.15 -2.32 -15.84
C ALA A 204 16.15 -1.72 -14.83
N VAL A 205 17.40 -2.20 -14.83
CA VAL A 205 18.46 -1.67 -13.97
C VAL A 205 18.62 -0.15 -14.17
N LYS A 206 18.66 0.33 -15.42
CA LYS A 206 18.78 1.78 -15.68
C LYS A 206 17.62 2.60 -15.12
N SER A 207 16.40 2.10 -15.23
CA SER A 207 15.22 2.78 -14.69
C SER A 207 15.22 2.73 -13.15
N PHE A 208 15.56 1.62 -12.54
CA PHE A 208 15.70 1.51 -11.08
C PHE A 208 16.83 2.39 -10.54
N ASP A 209 18.01 2.41 -11.18
CA ASP A 209 19.12 3.28 -10.79
C ASP A 209 18.71 4.75 -10.85
N LYS A 210 17.89 5.13 -11.83
CA LYS A 210 17.37 6.50 -11.93
C LYS A 210 16.44 6.83 -10.79
N ALA A 211 15.49 5.93 -10.46
CA ALA A 211 14.59 6.10 -9.31
C ALA A 211 15.38 6.23 -8.00
N LEU A 212 16.33 5.32 -7.74
CA LEU A 212 17.18 5.29 -6.55
C LEU A 212 18.11 6.49 -6.44
N THR A 213 18.55 7.06 -7.58
CA THR A 213 19.38 8.29 -7.58
C THR A 213 18.55 9.51 -7.18
N MET A 214 17.28 9.55 -7.58
CA MET A 214 16.35 10.64 -7.23
C MET A 214 15.90 10.54 -5.77
N GLU A 215 15.60 9.32 -5.31
CA GLU A 215 15.09 9.05 -3.97
C GLU A 215 15.76 7.82 -3.37
N PRO A 216 16.93 7.97 -2.69
CA PRO A 216 17.65 6.86 -2.06
C PRO A 216 17.09 6.52 -0.66
N SER A 217 15.75 6.40 -0.53
CA SER A 217 15.07 6.06 0.73
C SER A 217 15.02 4.54 0.97
N ALA A 218 14.80 4.12 2.23
CA ALA A 218 14.56 2.71 2.54
C ALA A 218 13.34 2.17 1.79
N GLU A 219 12.30 2.98 1.66
CA GLU A 219 11.08 2.68 0.91
C GLU A 219 11.39 2.39 -0.58
N MET A 220 12.13 3.28 -1.25
CA MET A 220 12.46 3.08 -2.67
C MET A 220 13.33 1.84 -2.90
N TRP A 221 14.34 1.62 -2.06
CA TRP A 221 15.16 0.41 -2.11
C TRP A 221 14.32 -0.86 -1.88
N TYR A 222 13.38 -0.81 -0.92
CA TYR A 222 12.46 -1.92 -0.66
C TYR A 222 11.55 -2.20 -1.87
N MET A 223 11.00 -1.16 -2.51
CA MET A 223 10.14 -1.32 -3.68
C MET A 223 10.89 -1.90 -4.89
N VAL A 224 12.14 -1.50 -5.11
CA VAL A 224 13.01 -2.07 -6.15
C VAL A 224 13.35 -3.52 -5.82
N ALA A 225 13.68 -3.83 -4.55
CA ALA A 225 13.94 -5.18 -4.10
C ALA A 225 12.74 -6.11 -4.31
N SER A 226 11.54 -5.63 -3.98
CA SER A 226 10.29 -6.37 -4.19
C SER A 226 10.05 -6.66 -5.68
N ALA A 227 10.30 -5.67 -6.55
CA ALA A 227 10.19 -5.87 -8.00
C ALA A 227 11.15 -6.95 -8.53
N TYR A 228 12.37 -7.01 -8.02
CA TYR A 228 13.31 -8.07 -8.34
C TYR A 228 12.87 -9.43 -7.76
N SER A 229 12.34 -9.44 -6.54
CA SER A 229 11.86 -10.68 -5.90
C SER A 229 10.68 -11.28 -6.66
N ASP A 230 9.70 -10.46 -7.04
CA ASP A 230 8.53 -10.90 -7.82
C ASP A 230 8.90 -11.50 -9.17
N ALA A 231 10.03 -11.09 -9.74
CA ALA A 231 10.57 -11.59 -10.99
C ALA A 231 11.62 -12.71 -10.81
N GLU A 232 11.74 -13.25 -9.58
CA GLU A 232 12.68 -14.32 -9.22
C GLU A 232 14.17 -13.95 -9.38
N TYR A 233 14.50 -12.64 -9.44
CA TYR A 233 15.89 -12.17 -9.41
C TYR A 233 16.39 -12.05 -7.96
N LEU A 234 16.40 -13.17 -7.24
CA LEU A 234 16.55 -13.23 -5.78
C LEU A 234 17.86 -12.62 -5.25
N TYR A 235 18.96 -12.77 -6.00
CA TYR A 235 20.24 -12.17 -5.62
C TYR A 235 20.18 -10.62 -5.66
N GLN A 236 19.61 -10.05 -6.73
CA GLN A 236 19.42 -8.60 -6.83
C GLN A 236 18.44 -8.09 -5.79
N ALA A 237 17.36 -8.83 -5.55
CA ALA A 237 16.41 -8.51 -4.48
C ALA A 237 17.11 -8.43 -3.13
N LYS A 238 17.93 -9.43 -2.78
CA LYS A 238 18.69 -9.43 -1.53
C LYS A 238 19.60 -8.22 -1.39
N LEU A 239 20.37 -7.87 -2.41
CA LEU A 239 21.24 -6.69 -2.37
C LEU A 239 20.46 -5.40 -2.13
N CYS A 240 19.31 -5.24 -2.79
CA CYS A 240 18.46 -4.07 -2.61
C CYS A 240 17.80 -4.04 -1.22
N PHE A 241 17.33 -5.18 -0.69
CA PHE A 241 16.84 -5.25 0.68
C PHE A 241 17.94 -4.97 1.71
N GLN A 242 19.18 -5.37 1.48
CA GLN A 242 20.31 -5.02 2.37
C GLN A 242 20.57 -3.51 2.39
N GLU A 243 20.46 -2.81 1.26
CA GLU A 243 20.56 -1.34 1.24
C GLU A 243 19.38 -0.66 1.95
N ALA A 244 18.15 -1.17 1.76
CA ALA A 244 16.98 -0.68 2.50
C ALA A 244 17.17 -0.88 4.01
N TYR A 245 17.60 -2.06 4.45
CA TYR A 245 17.90 -2.37 5.85
C TYR A 245 19.02 -1.50 6.44
N ARG A 246 20.06 -1.18 5.66
CA ARG A 246 21.14 -0.28 6.09
C ARG A 246 20.64 1.14 6.40
N ILE A 247 19.61 1.59 5.67
CA ILE A 247 19.01 2.93 5.85
C ILE A 247 18.02 2.91 7.02
N ASP A 248 17.12 1.94 7.05
CA ASP A 248 16.14 1.74 8.12
C ASP A 248 15.90 0.25 8.36
N PRO A 249 16.49 -0.33 9.42
CA PRO A 249 16.34 -1.75 9.75
C PRO A 249 14.90 -2.16 10.11
N ASN A 250 14.06 -1.19 10.52
CA ASN A 250 12.69 -1.43 10.97
C ASN A 250 11.65 -1.14 9.87
N TYR A 251 12.09 -0.78 8.66
CA TYR A 251 11.16 -0.51 7.58
C TYR A 251 10.47 -1.80 7.12
N ALA A 252 9.14 -1.84 7.23
CA ALA A 252 8.32 -2.99 6.81
C ALA A 252 8.85 -4.35 7.34
N ASP A 253 8.76 -5.40 6.54
CA ASP A 253 9.20 -6.75 6.87
C ASP A 253 10.63 -7.07 6.33
N ILE A 254 11.51 -6.08 6.27
CA ILE A 254 12.85 -6.23 5.66
C ILE A 254 13.66 -7.35 6.30
N ALA A 255 13.68 -7.44 7.62
CA ALA A 255 14.42 -8.47 8.34
C ALA A 255 13.90 -9.88 8.00
N GLU A 256 12.58 -10.05 7.90
CA GLU A 256 11.94 -11.28 7.45
C GLU A 256 12.36 -11.64 6.02
N LYS A 257 12.26 -10.71 5.07
CA LYS A 257 12.68 -10.92 3.68
C LYS A 257 14.14 -11.30 3.57
N LEU A 258 15.02 -10.63 4.30
CA LEU A 258 16.46 -10.92 4.31
C LEU A 258 16.77 -12.28 4.96
N SER A 259 16.05 -12.68 6.01
CA SER A 259 16.24 -14.00 6.63
C SER A 259 15.88 -15.12 5.65
N VAL A 260 14.74 -15.01 4.95
CA VAL A 260 14.32 -15.97 3.93
C VAL A 260 15.33 -16.04 2.78
N LEU A 261 15.74 -14.88 2.23
CA LEU A 261 16.68 -14.83 1.12
C LEU A 261 18.07 -15.36 1.51
N SER A 262 18.52 -15.12 2.74
CA SER A 262 19.79 -15.65 3.24
C SER A 262 19.73 -17.17 3.38
N LEU A 263 18.61 -17.72 3.87
CA LEU A 263 18.39 -19.17 3.90
C LEU A 263 18.43 -19.78 2.48
N MET A 264 17.76 -19.13 1.52
CA MET A 264 17.76 -19.59 0.11
C MET A 264 19.14 -19.53 -0.55
N HIS A 265 20.03 -18.65 -0.10
CA HIS A 265 21.41 -18.53 -0.61
C HIS A 265 22.46 -19.30 0.21
N ASN A 266 22.03 -20.12 1.16
CA ASN A 266 22.91 -20.89 2.06
C ASN A 266 23.87 -20.00 2.91
N GLU A 267 23.37 -18.84 3.35
CA GLU A 267 24.11 -17.86 4.15
C GLU A 267 23.62 -17.93 5.60
N ILE A 268 24.08 -18.93 6.32
CA ILE A 268 23.55 -19.30 7.66
C ILE A 268 23.73 -18.17 8.68
N ASP A 269 24.87 -17.49 8.72
CA ASP A 269 25.13 -16.40 9.65
C ASP A 269 24.24 -15.19 9.41
N ASP A 270 24.04 -14.81 8.14
CA ASP A 270 23.11 -13.77 7.74
C ASP A 270 21.67 -14.13 8.07
N PHE A 271 21.29 -15.40 7.86
CA PHE A 271 19.98 -15.91 8.27
C PHE A 271 19.75 -15.67 9.76
N PHE A 272 20.66 -16.09 10.63
CA PHE A 272 20.48 -15.89 12.08
C PHE A 272 20.45 -14.42 12.46
N LYS A 273 21.30 -13.60 11.84
CA LYS A 273 21.31 -12.15 12.07
C LYS A 273 19.91 -11.56 11.82
N TYR A 274 19.36 -11.75 10.63
CA TYR A 274 18.08 -11.15 10.27
C TYR A 274 16.88 -11.84 10.94
N ASN A 275 16.94 -13.15 11.14
CA ASN A 275 15.87 -13.91 11.78
C ASN A 275 15.67 -13.49 13.24
N ASN A 276 16.75 -13.16 13.96
CA ASN A 276 16.68 -12.68 15.34
C ASN A 276 16.11 -11.25 15.46
N GLU A 277 16.14 -10.48 14.41
CA GLU A 277 15.61 -9.12 14.34
C GLU A 277 14.20 -9.05 13.69
N SER A 278 13.71 -10.17 13.16
CA SER A 278 12.38 -10.25 12.55
C SER A 278 11.27 -10.26 13.58
N GLU A 279 10.18 -9.55 13.31
CA GLU A 279 8.95 -9.64 14.12
C GLU A 279 8.28 -11.01 13.99
N HIS A 280 8.47 -11.68 12.86
CA HIS A 280 7.95 -13.02 12.56
C HIS A 280 9.09 -13.97 12.20
N PRO A 281 9.93 -14.37 13.18
CA PRO A 281 11.08 -15.21 12.90
C PRO A 281 10.67 -16.61 12.43
N ILE A 282 11.45 -17.15 11.50
CA ILE A 282 11.32 -18.55 11.07
C ILE A 282 11.61 -19.43 12.29
N SER A 283 10.63 -20.21 12.70
CA SER A 283 10.71 -21.09 13.87
C SER A 283 11.39 -22.42 13.54
N GLU A 284 11.81 -23.12 14.61
CA GLU A 284 12.34 -24.48 14.51
C GLU A 284 11.38 -25.45 13.81
N ASP A 285 10.07 -25.30 14.08
CA ASP A 285 9.04 -26.16 13.46
C ASP A 285 8.96 -25.96 11.95
N ILE A 286 9.16 -24.72 11.46
CA ILE A 286 9.22 -24.43 10.02
C ILE A 286 10.45 -25.10 9.39
N ILE A 287 11.61 -25.04 10.04
CA ILE A 287 12.83 -25.71 9.56
C ILE A 287 12.65 -27.24 9.52
N LEU A 288 11.99 -27.82 10.53
CA LEU A 288 11.67 -29.25 10.54
C LEU A 288 10.68 -29.63 9.43
N ASP A 289 9.67 -28.81 9.18
CA ASP A 289 8.75 -29.02 8.05
C ASP A 289 9.51 -28.99 6.71
N LEU A 290 10.38 -28.00 6.54
CA LEU A 290 11.23 -27.92 5.34
C LEU A 290 12.10 -29.18 5.19
N LEU A 291 12.73 -29.67 6.26
CA LEU A 291 13.54 -30.90 6.25
C LEU A 291 12.73 -32.15 5.91
N SER A 292 11.44 -32.17 6.22
CA SER A 292 10.56 -33.33 5.94
C SER A 292 10.09 -33.40 4.47
N ARG A 293 10.27 -32.32 3.70
CA ARG A 293 9.77 -32.26 2.30
C ARG A 293 10.60 -33.15 1.38
N PRO A 294 9.96 -33.91 0.48
CA PRO A 294 10.66 -34.71 -0.51
C PRO A 294 11.33 -33.81 -1.57
N ASN A 295 12.35 -34.33 -2.23
CA ASN A 295 13.08 -33.71 -3.36
C ASN A 295 13.96 -32.50 -2.99
N GLN A 296 14.54 -32.47 -1.80
CA GLN A 296 15.61 -31.54 -1.47
C GLN A 296 16.93 -31.95 -2.12
N THR A 297 17.76 -30.94 -2.40
CA THR A 297 19.15 -31.20 -2.74
C THR A 297 19.93 -31.63 -1.50
N GLU A 298 20.98 -32.44 -1.67
CA GLU A 298 21.82 -32.87 -0.57
C GLU A 298 22.44 -31.70 0.20
N GLU A 299 22.85 -30.65 -0.53
CA GLU A 299 23.34 -29.37 0.04
C GLU A 299 22.27 -28.64 0.85
N GLY A 300 21.03 -28.57 0.33
CA GLY A 300 19.91 -27.91 1.01
C GLY A 300 19.53 -28.64 2.30
N GLU A 301 19.50 -29.97 2.29
CA GLU A 301 19.23 -30.77 3.50
C GLU A 301 20.32 -30.57 4.54
N GLN A 302 21.60 -30.59 4.13
CA GLN A 302 22.73 -30.39 5.03
C GLN A 302 22.65 -28.99 5.70
N MET A 303 22.38 -27.94 4.91
CA MET A 303 22.21 -26.55 5.40
C MET A 303 21.07 -26.45 6.41
N LEU A 304 19.88 -26.99 6.10
CA LEU A 304 18.74 -26.95 7.00
C LEU A 304 19.00 -27.73 8.31
N ARG A 305 19.74 -28.84 8.26
CA ARG A 305 20.18 -29.56 9.47
C ARG A 305 21.11 -28.72 10.32
N GLU A 306 22.06 -28.01 9.72
CA GLU A 306 22.97 -27.12 10.45
C GLU A 306 22.22 -25.97 11.12
N VAL A 307 21.27 -25.33 10.40
CA VAL A 307 20.40 -24.30 10.95
C VAL A 307 19.60 -24.83 12.15
N TRP A 308 18.98 -25.99 12.02
CA TRP A 308 18.20 -26.61 13.09
C TRP A 308 19.03 -26.95 14.33
N GLU A 309 20.23 -27.55 14.15
CA GLU A 309 21.12 -27.84 15.27
C GLU A 309 21.58 -26.56 16.00
N ARG A 310 21.84 -25.49 15.26
CA ARG A 310 22.22 -24.21 15.85
C ARG A 310 21.06 -23.58 16.63
N MET A 311 19.83 -23.59 16.10
CA MET A 311 18.64 -23.13 16.80
C MET A 311 18.42 -23.86 18.12
N LYS A 312 18.63 -25.19 18.16
CA LYS A 312 18.54 -25.97 19.39
C LYS A 312 19.60 -25.59 20.44
N LYS A 313 20.83 -25.34 20.00
CA LYS A 313 21.91 -24.93 20.90
C LYS A 313 21.64 -23.58 21.55
N GLU A 314 21.09 -22.63 20.77
CA GLU A 314 20.73 -21.28 21.25
C GLU A 314 19.59 -21.36 22.30
N LYS A 315 18.59 -22.24 22.13
CA LYS A 315 17.52 -22.48 23.12
C LYS A 315 17.99 -23.21 24.39
N GLY A 316 18.97 -24.08 24.28
CA GLY A 316 19.50 -24.82 25.43
C GLY A 316 20.46 -24.03 26.33
N ASN A 317 20.89 -22.85 25.88
CA ASN A 317 21.76 -21.94 26.60
C ASN A 317 21.02 -20.77 27.30
N ASN A 318 19.70 -20.66 27.09
CA ASN A 318 18.79 -19.73 27.76
C ASN A 318 17.90 -20.50 28.77
#